data_76d8beee25c232e817e209cf28089727
#
_entry.id   76d8beee25c232e817e209cf28089727
#
_cell.length_a   1.000
_cell.length_b   1.000
_cell.length_c   1.000
_cell.angle_alpha   90.00
_cell.angle_beta   90.00
_cell.angle_gamma   90.00
#
_symmetry.space_group_name_H-M   'P 1'
#
loop_
_entity.id
_entity.type
_entity.pdbx_description
1 polymer ?
#
loop_
_entity_poly.entity_id
_entity_poly.type
_entity_poly.pdbx_seq_one_letter_code
_entity_poly.pdbx_strand_id
1 'polypeptide(L)'
;MKLLSFKVNEQVKFGPKVKKEEAVWDVVEIQKQLNVLKDFPETIIDGITLGYDFVEQVRKLVDAAQKHEDGAQFKLAYSHIEWLSPIPRTPKNILCVGKNYNDHAVEMGAEKAPEDIMIFTKSPTAIAADEATLPVHAELTDSLDYEGELAIVIG
;
A
#
# COMPACT_ATOMS: atom_id res chain seq x y z
N MET A 1 0.24 6.52 -11.51
CA MET A 1 1.03 5.28 -11.27
C MET A 1 0.37 4.54 -10.11
N LYS A 2 0.26 3.21 -10.14
CA LYS A 2 -0.21 2.40 -9.01
C LYS A 2 1.00 1.68 -8.43
N LEU A 3 1.37 2.00 -7.21
CA LEU A 3 2.45 1.34 -6.47
C LEU A 3 1.88 0.20 -5.63
N LEU A 4 2.64 -0.86 -5.53
CA LEU A 4 2.34 -2.07 -4.78
C LEU A 4 3.49 -2.34 -3.82
N SER A 5 3.18 -2.80 -2.61
CA SER A 5 4.16 -3.41 -1.71
C SER A 5 3.99 -4.91 -1.74
N PHE A 6 5.08 -5.62 -1.74
CA PHE A 6 5.08 -7.06 -1.85
C PHE A 6 6.32 -7.65 -1.15
N LYS A 7 6.29 -8.95 -0.94
CA LYS A 7 7.41 -9.69 -0.35
C LYS A 7 7.87 -10.76 -1.35
N VAL A 8 9.15 -10.89 -1.49
CA VAL A 8 9.81 -11.95 -2.25
C VAL A 8 11.08 -12.36 -1.53
N ASN A 9 11.30 -13.67 -1.35
CA ASN A 9 12.44 -14.21 -0.60
C ASN A 9 12.61 -13.53 0.77
N GLU A 10 11.55 -13.41 1.54
CA GLU A 10 11.47 -12.76 2.86
C GLU A 10 11.81 -11.25 2.87
N GLN A 11 12.05 -10.62 1.75
CA GLN A 11 12.34 -9.20 1.63
C GLN A 11 11.10 -8.42 1.22
N VAL A 12 10.79 -7.37 1.98
CA VAL A 12 9.75 -6.41 1.63
C VAL A 12 10.29 -5.47 0.57
N LYS A 13 9.59 -5.39 -0.54
CA LYS A 13 9.93 -4.57 -1.69
C LYS A 13 8.71 -3.80 -2.17
N PHE A 14 8.91 -2.90 -3.10
CA PHE A 14 7.82 -2.15 -3.71
C PHE A 14 8.11 -1.84 -5.18
N GLY A 15 7.05 -1.47 -5.89
CA GLY A 15 7.19 -1.02 -7.26
C GLY A 15 5.85 -0.79 -7.96
N PRO A 16 5.88 -0.21 -9.15
CA PRO A 16 4.66 0.03 -9.91
C PRO A 16 4.16 -1.22 -10.61
N LYS A 17 2.83 -1.34 -10.69
CA LYS A 17 2.18 -2.33 -11.56
C LYS A 17 2.67 -2.20 -13.00
N VAL A 18 3.00 -3.32 -13.63
CA VAL A 18 3.29 -3.38 -15.06
C VAL A 18 2.00 -3.13 -15.85
N LYS A 19 2.09 -2.28 -16.87
CA LYS A 19 0.93 -1.93 -17.70
C LYS A 19 0.47 -3.13 -18.52
N LYS A 20 -0.80 -3.52 -18.38
CA LYS A 20 -1.43 -4.65 -19.09
C LYS A 20 -0.85 -6.05 -18.81
N GLU A 21 -0.06 -6.20 -17.74
CA GLU A 21 0.49 -7.48 -17.29
C GLU A 21 0.10 -7.72 -15.83
N GLU A 22 -0.01 -8.97 -15.41
CA GLU A 22 -0.15 -9.37 -14.00
C GLU A 22 1.23 -9.48 -13.37
N ALA A 23 1.91 -8.33 -13.30
CA ALA A 23 3.27 -8.23 -12.81
C ALA A 23 3.55 -6.86 -12.18
N VAL A 24 4.63 -6.80 -11.41
CA VAL A 24 5.16 -5.61 -10.77
C VAL A 24 6.61 -5.40 -11.15
N TRP A 25 7.07 -4.16 -11.28
CA TRP A 25 8.47 -3.83 -11.37
C TRP A 25 9.10 -3.82 -9.97
N ASP A 26 10.20 -4.54 -9.77
CA ASP A 26 11.00 -4.46 -8.54
C ASP A 26 11.98 -3.28 -8.64
N VAL A 27 11.53 -2.10 -8.22
CA VAL A 27 12.36 -0.87 -8.35
C VAL A 27 13.54 -0.88 -7.38
N VAL A 28 13.46 -1.60 -6.29
CA VAL A 28 14.58 -1.77 -5.35
C VAL A 28 15.70 -2.56 -6.01
N GLU A 29 15.35 -3.66 -6.70
CA GLU A 29 16.33 -4.47 -7.41
C GLU A 29 16.88 -3.75 -8.66
N ILE A 30 16.03 -3.01 -9.39
CA ILE A 30 16.48 -2.15 -10.50
C ILE A 30 17.54 -1.17 -10.01
N GLN A 31 17.27 -0.45 -8.93
CA GLN A 31 18.23 0.51 -8.36
C GLN A 31 19.53 -0.17 -7.95
N LYS A 32 19.43 -1.32 -7.26
CA LYS A 32 20.58 -2.08 -6.78
C LYS A 32 21.50 -2.54 -7.90
N GLN A 33 20.94 -3.02 -9.01
CA GLN A 33 21.72 -3.57 -10.12
C GLN A 33 22.17 -2.50 -11.13
N LEU A 34 21.30 -1.54 -11.45
CA LEU A 34 21.59 -0.54 -12.47
C LEU A 34 22.17 0.77 -11.93
N ASN A 35 22.05 1.02 -10.63
CA ASN A 35 22.56 2.22 -9.94
C ASN A 35 22.21 3.53 -10.67
N VAL A 36 20.93 3.66 -11.04
CA VAL A 36 20.41 4.76 -11.86
C VAL A 36 20.41 6.10 -11.13
N LEU A 37 20.13 6.03 -9.81
CA LEU A 37 20.00 7.21 -8.95
C LEU A 37 21.08 7.18 -7.87
N LYS A 38 21.53 8.37 -7.45
CA LYS A 38 22.51 8.48 -6.37
C LYS A 38 21.92 8.03 -5.03
N ASP A 39 20.72 8.50 -4.74
CA ASP A 39 20.00 8.23 -3.51
C ASP A 39 18.57 7.81 -3.87
N PHE A 40 18.20 6.58 -3.54
CA PHE A 40 16.85 6.06 -3.74
C PHE A 40 16.37 5.40 -2.46
N PRO A 41 15.14 5.65 -2.01
CA PRO A 41 14.60 5.09 -0.78
C PRO A 41 14.47 3.56 -0.87
N GLU A 42 14.83 2.88 0.21
CA GLU A 42 14.72 1.43 0.31
C GLU A 42 13.30 0.97 0.68
N THR A 43 12.50 1.86 1.27
CA THR A 43 11.12 1.58 1.65
C THR A 43 10.14 2.53 0.98
N ILE A 44 8.89 2.10 0.81
CA ILE A 44 7.84 2.95 0.25
C ILE A 44 7.54 4.15 1.16
N ILE A 45 7.69 3.99 2.48
CA ILE A 45 7.49 5.08 3.46
C ILE A 45 8.51 6.18 3.25
N ASP A 46 9.80 5.83 3.15
CA ASP A 46 10.84 6.82 2.90
C ASP A 46 10.62 7.52 1.55
N GLY A 47 10.14 6.75 0.55
CA GLY A 47 9.78 7.32 -0.74
C GLY A 47 8.64 8.34 -0.65
N ILE A 48 7.60 8.06 0.11
CA ILE A 48 6.45 8.96 0.29
C ILE A 48 6.88 10.31 0.86
N THR A 49 7.87 10.34 1.76
CA THR A 49 8.39 11.59 2.34
C THR A 49 9.08 12.52 1.33
N LEU A 50 9.48 11.98 0.16
CA LEU A 50 10.04 12.76 -0.94
C LEU A 50 8.95 13.43 -1.81
N GLY A 51 7.69 13.14 -1.57
CA GLY A 51 6.57 13.71 -2.32
C GLY A 51 6.62 13.40 -3.83
N TYR A 52 6.43 14.43 -4.66
CA TYR A 52 6.37 14.26 -6.12
C TYR A 52 7.67 13.71 -6.72
N ASP A 53 8.82 14.02 -6.14
CA ASP A 53 10.11 13.57 -6.65
C ASP A 53 10.24 12.05 -6.61
N PHE A 54 9.62 11.38 -5.65
CA PHE A 54 9.58 9.93 -5.57
C PHE A 54 8.96 9.27 -6.79
N VAL A 55 7.83 9.79 -7.27
CA VAL A 55 7.15 9.25 -8.45
C VAL A 55 8.02 9.38 -9.69
N GLU A 56 8.72 10.50 -9.84
CA GLU A 56 9.65 10.70 -10.96
C GLU A 56 10.89 9.80 -10.87
N GLN A 57 11.40 9.57 -9.66
CA GLN A 57 12.48 8.62 -9.43
C GLN A 57 12.09 7.19 -9.82
N VAL A 58 10.91 6.75 -9.41
CA VAL A 58 10.36 5.44 -9.79
C VAL A 58 10.21 5.31 -11.32
N ARG A 59 9.74 6.36 -12.00
CA ARG A 59 9.66 6.38 -13.47
C ARG A 59 11.02 6.20 -14.12
N LYS A 60 12.04 6.95 -13.66
CA LYS A 60 13.41 6.82 -14.18
C LYS A 60 13.97 5.42 -14.05
N LEU A 61 13.71 4.74 -12.92
CA LEU A 61 14.13 3.36 -12.71
C LEU A 61 13.45 2.40 -13.69
N VAL A 62 12.14 2.52 -13.85
CA VAL A 62 11.39 1.68 -14.79
C VAL A 62 11.85 1.93 -16.23
N ASP A 63 12.05 3.19 -16.62
CA ASP A 63 12.54 3.54 -17.96
C ASP A 63 13.94 2.98 -18.23
N ALA A 64 14.81 2.98 -17.22
CA ALA A 64 16.15 2.38 -17.32
C ALA A 64 16.05 0.85 -17.50
N ALA A 65 15.22 0.18 -16.71
CA ALA A 65 14.99 -1.25 -16.83
C ALA A 65 14.42 -1.63 -18.21
N GLN A 66 13.47 -0.85 -18.73
CA GLN A 66 12.88 -1.10 -20.06
C GLN A 66 13.88 -0.96 -21.23
N LYS A 67 14.93 -0.17 -21.05
CA LYS A 67 16.01 0.03 -22.03
C LYS A 67 17.16 -0.97 -21.88
N HIS A 68 17.21 -1.67 -20.73
CA HIS A 68 18.25 -2.65 -20.45
C HIS A 68 17.97 -3.96 -21.21
N GLU A 69 18.99 -4.60 -21.75
CA GLU A 69 18.86 -5.84 -22.52
C GLU A 69 18.19 -6.97 -21.72
N ASP A 70 18.52 -7.08 -20.43
CA ASP A 70 17.94 -8.04 -19.49
C ASP A 70 16.83 -7.43 -18.64
N GLY A 71 16.22 -6.34 -19.06
CA GLY A 71 15.25 -5.58 -18.25
C GLY A 71 14.04 -6.38 -17.80
N ALA A 72 13.67 -7.43 -18.53
CA ALA A 72 12.57 -8.33 -18.19
C ALA A 72 12.76 -9.03 -16.82
N GLN A 73 14.00 -9.26 -16.38
CA GLN A 73 14.31 -9.90 -15.09
C GLN A 73 13.79 -9.10 -13.88
N PHE A 74 13.58 -7.80 -14.03
CA PHE A 74 13.06 -6.94 -12.97
C PHE A 74 11.53 -6.94 -12.87
N LYS A 75 10.85 -7.68 -13.75
CA LYS A 75 9.41 -7.89 -13.65
C LYS A 75 9.14 -9.16 -12.85
N LEU A 76 8.35 -9.03 -11.80
CA LEU A 76 7.89 -10.17 -11.02
C LEU A 76 6.42 -10.42 -11.31
N ALA A 77 6.08 -11.63 -11.74
CA ALA A 77 4.69 -12.04 -11.89
C ALA A 77 4.00 -12.07 -10.51
N TYR A 78 2.72 -11.76 -10.48
CA TYR A 78 1.93 -11.77 -9.24
C TYR A 78 1.93 -13.13 -8.54
N SER A 79 2.06 -14.22 -9.28
CA SER A 79 2.19 -15.58 -8.72
C SER A 79 3.50 -15.84 -7.98
N HIS A 80 4.49 -14.96 -8.10
CA HIS A 80 5.82 -15.12 -7.49
C HIS A 80 6.07 -14.16 -6.34
N ILE A 81 5.05 -13.41 -5.92
CA ILE A 81 5.14 -12.46 -4.81
C ILE A 81 4.08 -12.78 -3.76
N GLU A 82 4.38 -12.43 -2.53
CA GLU A 82 3.40 -12.35 -1.46
C GLU A 82 2.87 -10.91 -1.39
N TRP A 83 1.57 -10.73 -1.48
CA TRP A 83 0.93 -9.43 -1.42
C TRP A 83 1.03 -8.84 -0.02
N LEU A 84 1.33 -7.57 0.03
CA LEU A 84 1.26 -6.78 1.26
C LEU A 84 0.24 -5.66 1.07
N SER A 85 -0.17 -5.04 2.18
CA SER A 85 -0.92 -3.78 2.07
C SER A 85 -0.06 -2.73 1.36
N PRO A 86 -0.64 -1.72 0.71
CA PRO A 86 0.13 -0.68 0.01
C PRO A 86 1.20 -0.03 0.90
N ILE A 87 0.91 0.15 2.17
CA ILE A 87 1.85 0.57 3.20
C ILE A 87 1.81 -0.50 4.31
N PRO A 88 2.77 -1.45 4.32
CA PRO A 88 2.71 -2.60 5.24
C PRO A 88 2.77 -2.21 6.71
N ARG A 89 3.38 -1.09 7.02
CA ARG A 89 3.47 -0.56 8.38
C ARG A 89 3.61 0.95 8.36
N THR A 90 2.76 1.63 9.11
CA THR A 90 2.86 3.08 9.30
C THR A 90 3.76 3.41 10.50
N PRO A 91 4.48 4.54 10.50
CA PRO A 91 5.30 4.98 11.64
C PRO A 91 4.46 5.45 12.82
N LYS A 92 3.21 5.82 12.58
CA LYS A 92 2.24 6.33 13.57
C LYS A 92 0.90 5.63 13.42
N ASN A 93 0.00 5.85 14.37
CA ASN A 93 -1.37 5.34 14.30
C ASN A 93 -2.10 5.86 13.06
N ILE A 94 -3.01 5.04 12.57
CA ILE A 94 -3.93 5.38 11.50
C ILE A 94 -5.05 6.21 12.11
N LEU A 95 -5.37 7.35 11.51
CA LEU A 95 -6.52 8.17 11.88
C LEU A 95 -7.72 7.74 11.05
N CYS A 96 -8.82 7.45 11.70
CA CYS A 96 -10.06 7.06 11.07
C CYS A 96 -11.14 8.10 11.36
N VAL A 97 -12.01 8.35 10.38
CA VAL A 97 -13.15 9.25 10.53
C VAL A 97 -14.42 8.41 10.65
N GLY A 98 -15.02 8.40 11.82
CA GLY A 98 -16.23 7.63 12.09
C GLY A 98 -17.48 8.25 11.49
N LYS A 99 -18.36 7.40 10.93
CA LYS A 99 -19.70 7.75 10.42
C LYS A 99 -19.71 8.89 9.39
N ASN A 100 -18.66 9.01 8.57
CA ASN A 100 -18.51 10.10 7.60
C ASN A 100 -19.28 9.87 6.29
N TYR A 101 -19.81 8.66 6.06
CA TYR A 101 -20.69 8.34 4.94
C TYR A 101 -22.15 8.36 5.42
N ASN A 102 -23.02 9.18 4.76
CA ASN A 102 -24.41 9.33 5.17
C ASN A 102 -25.17 8.00 5.23
N ASP A 103 -25.01 7.17 4.20
CA ASP A 103 -25.72 5.88 4.11
C ASP A 103 -25.33 4.98 5.30
N HIS A 104 -24.05 4.91 5.64
CA HIS A 104 -23.57 4.19 6.82
C HIS A 104 -24.12 4.76 8.14
N ALA A 105 -24.18 6.09 8.27
CA ALA A 105 -24.77 6.71 9.46
C ALA A 105 -26.26 6.34 9.63
N VAL A 106 -27.01 6.30 8.52
CA VAL A 106 -28.42 5.89 8.52
C VAL A 106 -28.58 4.41 8.88
N GLU A 107 -27.76 3.52 8.34
CA GLU A 107 -27.73 2.09 8.69
C GLU A 107 -27.47 1.87 10.20
N MET A 108 -26.64 2.72 10.80
CA MET A 108 -26.36 2.74 12.23
C MET A 108 -27.45 3.44 13.07
N GLY A 109 -28.58 3.79 12.47
CA GLY A 109 -29.74 4.37 13.14
C GLY A 109 -29.68 5.90 13.38
N ALA A 110 -28.74 6.60 12.74
CA ALA A 110 -28.70 8.06 12.76
C ALA A 110 -29.58 8.65 11.64
N GLU A 111 -30.14 9.85 11.84
CA GLU A 111 -30.90 10.55 10.78
C GLU A 111 -29.97 11.10 9.68
N LYS A 112 -28.74 11.45 10.04
CA LYS A 112 -27.69 11.98 9.13
C LYS A 112 -26.30 11.71 9.72
N ALA A 113 -25.27 11.90 8.90
CA ALA A 113 -23.89 11.91 9.42
C ALA A 113 -23.72 13.00 10.49
N PRO A 114 -22.84 12.80 11.48
CA PRO A 114 -22.53 13.80 12.51
C PRO A 114 -22.07 15.12 11.89
N GLU A 115 -22.44 16.25 12.50
CA GLU A 115 -21.94 17.57 12.08
C GLU A 115 -20.47 17.77 12.47
N ASP A 116 -20.07 17.20 13.60
CA ASP A 116 -18.68 17.22 14.06
C ASP A 116 -17.94 15.96 13.60
N ILE A 117 -16.68 16.14 13.19
CA ILE A 117 -15.83 15.04 12.77
C ILE A 117 -15.46 14.18 13.99
N MET A 118 -15.86 12.92 13.94
CA MET A 118 -15.46 11.92 14.93
C MET A 118 -14.17 11.25 14.48
N ILE A 119 -13.08 11.42 15.23
CA ILE A 119 -11.79 10.80 14.92
C ILE A 119 -11.47 9.73 15.95
N PHE A 120 -11.08 8.55 15.46
CA PHE A 120 -10.51 7.48 16.28
C PHE A 120 -9.23 6.96 15.65
N THR A 121 -8.49 6.10 16.34
CA THR A 121 -7.20 5.61 15.83
C THR A 121 -7.14 4.10 15.83
N LYS A 122 -6.39 3.56 14.85
CA LYS A 122 -5.97 2.16 14.82
C LYS A 122 -4.44 2.07 14.93
N SER A 123 -3.96 1.02 15.60
CA SER A 123 -2.53 0.75 15.72
C SER A 123 -1.90 0.43 14.36
N PRO A 124 -0.62 0.76 14.13
CA PRO A 124 0.12 0.28 12.96
C PRO A 124 0.12 -1.25 12.79
N THR A 125 -0.06 -1.98 13.88
CA THR A 125 -0.15 -3.44 13.88
C THR A 125 -1.51 -3.98 13.43
N ALA A 126 -2.51 -3.12 13.22
CA ALA A 126 -3.83 -3.50 12.69
C ALA A 126 -3.87 -3.60 11.15
N ILE A 127 -2.76 -3.32 10.47
CA ILE A 127 -2.67 -3.43 9.01
C ILE A 127 -2.51 -4.90 8.63
N ALA A 128 -3.37 -5.38 7.74
CA ALA A 128 -3.29 -6.71 7.15
C ALA A 128 -3.05 -6.63 5.64
N ALA A 129 -2.45 -7.66 5.08
CA ALA A 129 -2.27 -7.80 3.63
C ALA A 129 -3.59 -8.15 2.93
N ASP A 130 -3.61 -8.06 1.60
CA ASP A 130 -4.67 -8.64 0.79
C ASP A 130 -4.71 -10.17 1.00
N GLU A 131 -5.89 -10.75 0.98
CA GLU A 131 -6.12 -12.19 1.27
C GLU A 131 -5.65 -12.68 2.66
N ALA A 132 -5.33 -11.76 3.58
CA ALA A 132 -4.93 -12.15 4.93
C ALA A 132 -6.11 -12.79 5.69
N THR A 133 -5.85 -13.88 6.39
CA THR A 133 -6.83 -14.49 7.30
C THR A 133 -6.93 -13.67 8.59
N LEU A 134 -8.13 -13.16 8.88
CA LEU A 134 -8.40 -12.40 10.09
C LEU A 134 -9.06 -13.32 11.14
N PRO A 135 -8.62 -13.28 12.42
CA PRO A 135 -9.30 -14.02 13.48
C PRO A 135 -10.67 -13.39 13.78
N VAL A 136 -11.70 -14.20 13.82
CA VAL A 136 -13.09 -13.75 14.09
C VAL A 136 -13.31 -13.40 15.55
N HIS A 137 -12.53 -13.97 16.48
CA HIS A 137 -12.73 -13.80 17.93
C HIS A 137 -14.16 -14.15 18.39
N ALA A 138 -14.69 -15.31 17.90
CA ALA A 138 -16.06 -15.74 18.17
C ALA A 138 -16.41 -15.90 19.65
N GLU A 139 -15.41 -16.00 20.53
CA GLU A 139 -15.58 -15.99 21.98
C GLU A 139 -15.90 -14.60 22.56
N LEU A 140 -15.66 -13.53 21.78
CA LEU A 140 -15.86 -12.14 22.21
C LEU A 140 -17.00 -11.43 21.47
N THR A 141 -17.27 -11.83 20.23
CA THR A 141 -18.29 -11.20 19.39
C THR A 141 -18.84 -12.17 18.35
N ASP A 142 -20.11 -12.01 18.03
CA ASP A 142 -20.82 -12.66 16.92
C ASP A 142 -21.13 -11.67 15.77
N SER A 143 -20.68 -10.44 15.92
CA SER A 143 -21.04 -9.29 15.06
C SER A 143 -19.79 -8.69 14.39
N LEU A 144 -18.95 -9.55 13.79
CA LEU A 144 -17.86 -9.08 12.94
C LEU A 144 -18.44 -8.56 11.61
N ASP A 145 -18.08 -7.34 11.26
CA ASP A 145 -18.49 -6.71 10.02
C ASP A 145 -17.27 -6.13 9.27
N TYR A 146 -17.48 -5.76 8.00
CA TYR A 146 -16.46 -5.15 7.16
C TYR A 146 -16.96 -3.81 6.61
N GLU A 147 -16.04 -2.90 6.36
CA GLU A 147 -16.31 -1.58 5.80
C GLU A 147 -15.35 -1.29 4.65
N GLY A 148 -15.84 -0.59 3.63
CA GLY A 148 -15.04 -0.10 2.51
C GLY A 148 -14.85 1.40 2.61
N GLU A 149 -13.61 1.85 2.83
CA GLU A 149 -13.30 3.27 3.01
C GLU A 149 -12.17 3.77 2.11
N LEU A 150 -12.21 5.06 1.78
CA LEU A 150 -11.12 5.74 1.10
C LEU A 150 -10.01 6.07 2.10
N ALA A 151 -8.82 5.56 1.87
CA ALA A 151 -7.64 5.93 2.64
C ALA A 151 -6.80 6.99 1.92
N ILE A 152 -6.36 8.00 2.66
CA ILE A 152 -5.47 9.06 2.18
C ILE A 152 -4.15 8.95 2.93
N VAL A 153 -3.04 8.98 2.19
CA VAL A 153 -1.69 8.98 2.75
C VAL A 153 -1.15 10.39 2.71
N ILE A 154 -0.78 10.90 3.89
CA ILE A 154 -0.15 12.21 4.04
C ILE A 154 1.37 12.01 4.02
N GLY A 155 2.04 12.68 3.09
CA GLY A 155 3.50 12.71 2.96
C GLY A 155 4.13 13.98 3.48
#